data_2d75ed6678e62204ebfe806f55df09b4
#
_entry.id   2d75ed6678e62204ebfe806f55df09b4
#
_cell.length_a   1.000
_cell.length_b   1.000
_cell.length_c   1.000
_cell.angle_alpha   90.00
_cell.angle_beta   90.00
_cell.angle_gamma   90.00
#
_symmetry.space_group_name_H-M   'P 1'
#
loop_
_entity.id
_entity.type
_entity.pdbx_description
1 polymer ?
#
loop_
_entity_poly.entity_id
_entity_poly.type
_entity_poly.pdbx_seq_one_letter_code
_entity_poly.pdbx_strand_id
1 'polypeptide(L)'
;MKSKSEIYVGISDYIVKQLNDMALKKGLSPIVSRINGMTSTLSTAERLPCLLLAIDSREIKDVYFTDFKISLGISFTSTSPSDSEKTGDEWEDILEELFRTDCTLGGNVLEIGHDISIEGIALSGMYVVYCEFTAEVER
;
A
#
# COMPACT_ATOMS: atom_id res chain seq x y z
N MET A 1 18.66 7.04 -12.49
CA MET A 1 17.75 6.55 -11.44
C MET A 1 16.40 7.24 -11.56
N LYS A 2 15.33 6.52 -11.29
CA LYS A 2 13.99 7.10 -11.23
C LYS A 2 13.85 8.03 -10.03
N SER A 3 13.11 9.12 -10.18
CA SER A 3 12.78 10.00 -9.07
C SER A 3 11.77 9.32 -8.12
N LYS A 4 11.64 9.85 -6.91
CA LYS A 4 10.62 9.37 -5.98
C LYS A 4 9.22 9.45 -6.57
N SER A 5 8.94 10.52 -7.33
CA SER A 5 7.63 10.68 -7.98
C SER A 5 7.36 9.60 -9.01
N GLU A 6 8.36 9.24 -9.83
CA GLU A 6 8.21 8.18 -10.82
C GLU A 6 8.01 6.82 -10.14
N ILE A 7 8.75 6.56 -9.07
CA ILE A 7 8.60 5.33 -8.29
C ILE A 7 7.21 5.28 -7.66
N TYR A 8 6.76 6.38 -7.06
CA TYR A 8 5.43 6.48 -6.48
C TYR A 8 4.34 6.14 -7.50
N VAL A 9 4.39 6.78 -8.68
CA VAL A 9 3.38 6.55 -9.73
C VAL A 9 3.40 5.10 -10.20
N GLY A 10 4.58 4.56 -10.49
CA GLY A 10 4.71 3.19 -10.96
C GLY A 10 4.19 2.17 -9.95
N ILE A 11 4.57 2.32 -8.68
CA ILE A 11 4.13 1.41 -7.63
C ILE A 11 2.64 1.57 -7.36
N SER A 12 2.13 2.79 -7.25
CA SER A 12 0.73 3.01 -6.95
C SER A 12 -0.18 2.53 -8.08
N ASP A 13 0.18 2.75 -9.33
CA ASP A 13 -0.60 2.25 -10.47
C ASP A 13 -0.67 0.73 -10.47
N TYR A 14 0.47 0.08 -10.26
CA TYR A 14 0.56 -1.37 -10.20
C TYR A 14 -0.27 -1.93 -9.05
N ILE A 15 -0.08 -1.40 -7.85
CA ILE A 15 -0.77 -1.88 -6.65
C ILE A 15 -2.28 -1.71 -6.77
N VAL A 16 -2.75 -0.54 -7.21
CA VAL A 16 -4.19 -0.30 -7.37
C VAL A 16 -4.79 -1.32 -8.34
N LYS A 17 -4.14 -1.57 -9.46
CA LYS A 17 -4.63 -2.53 -10.45
C LYS A 17 -4.71 -3.94 -9.87
N GLN A 18 -3.63 -4.41 -9.24
CA GLN A 18 -3.57 -5.76 -8.69
C GLN A 18 -4.55 -5.95 -7.53
N LEU A 19 -4.61 -4.99 -6.63
CA LEU A 19 -5.51 -5.07 -5.49
C LEU A 19 -6.98 -5.03 -5.93
N ASN A 20 -7.31 -4.22 -6.92
CA ASN A 20 -8.68 -4.15 -7.43
C ASN A 20 -9.11 -5.45 -8.12
N ASP A 21 -8.20 -6.09 -8.85
CA ASP A 21 -8.47 -7.41 -9.44
C ASP A 21 -8.75 -8.46 -8.35
N MET A 22 -7.96 -8.45 -7.28
CA MET A 22 -8.15 -9.35 -6.14
C MET A 22 -9.42 -9.02 -5.35
N ALA A 23 -9.68 -7.74 -5.13
CA ALA A 23 -10.87 -7.26 -4.42
C ALA A 23 -12.16 -7.68 -5.12
N LEU A 24 -12.18 -7.60 -6.44
CA LEU A 24 -13.33 -8.01 -7.24
C LEU A 24 -13.67 -9.48 -6.99
N LYS A 25 -12.66 -10.34 -6.90
CA LYS A 25 -12.85 -11.76 -6.64
C LYS A 25 -13.43 -12.04 -5.25
N LYS A 26 -13.15 -11.17 -4.29
CA LYS A 26 -13.63 -11.29 -2.90
C LYS A 26 -14.92 -10.51 -2.62
N GLY A 27 -15.45 -9.81 -3.62
CA GLY A 27 -16.64 -9.00 -3.45
C GLY A 27 -16.42 -7.71 -2.69
N LEU A 28 -15.17 -7.25 -2.58
CA LEU A 28 -14.85 -5.99 -1.94
C LEU A 28 -15.01 -4.82 -2.90
N SER A 29 -15.29 -3.63 -2.35
CA SER A 29 -15.33 -2.41 -3.14
C SER A 29 -13.93 -2.07 -3.63
N PRO A 30 -13.78 -1.68 -4.92
CA PRO A 30 -12.46 -1.35 -5.45
C PRO A 30 -11.92 -0.03 -4.90
N ILE A 31 -10.60 0.11 -4.88
CA ILE A 31 -9.93 1.37 -4.55
C ILE A 31 -10.29 2.40 -5.61
N VAL A 32 -10.81 3.55 -5.18
CA VAL A 32 -11.33 4.59 -6.08
C VAL A 32 -10.54 5.90 -6.02
N SER A 33 -9.61 6.01 -5.07
CA SER A 33 -8.74 7.17 -4.97
C SER A 33 -7.38 6.78 -4.40
N ARG A 34 -6.39 7.66 -4.56
CA ARG A 34 -5.07 7.47 -3.98
C ARG A 34 -4.47 8.79 -3.54
N ILE A 35 -3.71 8.74 -2.46
CA ILE A 35 -3.09 9.92 -1.86
C ILE A 35 -1.63 9.60 -1.56
N ASN A 36 -0.74 10.54 -1.90
CA ASN A 36 0.67 10.44 -1.55
C ASN A 36 0.86 11.00 -0.13
N GLY A 37 0.89 10.14 0.85
CA GLY A 37 1.07 10.48 2.25
C GLY A 37 0.24 9.61 3.15
N MET A 38 0.55 9.60 4.44
CA MET A 38 -0.06 8.68 5.39
C MET A 38 -0.87 9.34 6.50
N THR A 39 -0.54 10.55 6.91
CA THR A 39 -1.07 11.07 8.18
C THR A 39 -2.13 12.15 8.03
N SER A 40 -1.76 13.34 7.63
CA SER A 40 -2.67 14.48 7.64
C SER A 40 -3.78 14.41 6.59
N THR A 41 -3.65 13.51 5.64
CA THR A 41 -4.54 13.40 4.49
C THR A 41 -5.66 12.38 4.67
N LEU A 42 -5.60 11.53 5.71
CA LEU A 42 -6.63 10.52 5.97
C LEU A 42 -8.01 11.13 6.14
N SER A 43 -8.08 12.23 6.88
CA SER A 43 -9.35 12.92 7.15
C SER A 43 -9.88 13.71 5.94
N THR A 44 -9.06 13.92 4.92
CA THR A 44 -9.43 14.68 3.72
C THR A 44 -9.70 13.79 2.52
N ALA A 45 -9.58 12.47 2.67
CA ALA A 45 -9.91 11.54 1.60
C ALA A 45 -11.41 11.59 1.32
N GLU A 46 -11.79 12.12 0.16
CA GLU A 46 -13.19 12.30 -0.20
C GLU A 46 -13.82 11.01 -0.72
N ARG A 47 -13.02 10.13 -1.29
CA ARG A 47 -13.51 8.89 -1.92
C ARG A 47 -12.82 7.69 -1.29
N LEU A 48 -13.62 6.75 -0.79
CA LEU A 48 -13.14 5.52 -0.17
C LEU A 48 -13.68 4.29 -0.92
N PRO A 49 -12.94 3.18 -0.99
CA PRO A 49 -11.62 2.95 -0.40
C PRO A 49 -10.51 3.76 -1.08
N CYS A 50 -9.55 4.19 -0.30
CA CYS A 50 -8.43 5.02 -0.77
C CYS A 50 -7.10 4.31 -0.51
N LEU A 51 -6.22 4.32 -1.51
CA LEU A 51 -4.84 3.87 -1.33
C LEU A 51 -4.00 5.04 -0.83
N LEU A 52 -3.32 4.82 0.28
CA LEU A 52 -2.36 5.76 0.83
C LEU A 52 -0.97 5.17 0.59
N LEU A 53 -0.09 5.93 -0.04
CA LEU A 53 1.27 5.47 -0.31
C LEU A 53 2.25 6.59 0.00
N ALA A 54 3.27 6.29 0.78
CA ALA A 54 4.31 7.24 1.11
C ALA A 54 5.68 6.59 0.98
N ILE A 55 6.62 7.34 0.41
CA ILE A 55 8.02 6.98 0.42
C ILE A 55 8.65 7.79 1.55
N ASP A 56 8.87 7.14 2.69
CA ASP A 56 9.24 7.81 3.94
C ASP A 56 10.71 8.24 3.95
N SER A 57 11.59 7.36 3.47
CA SER A 57 13.01 7.64 3.50
C SER A 57 13.74 6.91 2.39
N ARG A 58 14.97 7.35 2.15
CA ARG A 58 15.85 6.74 1.16
C ARG A 58 17.20 6.51 1.83
N GLU A 59 17.70 5.28 1.71
CA GLU A 59 19.01 4.91 2.21
C GLU A 59 19.88 4.45 1.04
N ILE A 60 21.00 5.10 0.84
CA ILE A 60 21.96 4.74 -0.21
C ILE A 60 22.79 3.58 0.31
N LYS A 61 22.63 2.41 -0.28
CA LYS A 61 23.37 1.21 0.14
C LYS A 61 24.78 1.20 -0.45
N ASP A 62 24.89 1.52 -1.75
CA ASP A 62 26.16 1.58 -2.46
C ASP A 62 26.01 2.38 -3.75
N VAL A 63 26.99 2.27 -4.65
CA VAL A 63 26.99 2.99 -5.93
C VAL A 63 25.84 2.58 -6.83
N TYR A 64 25.34 1.35 -6.68
CA TYR A 64 24.35 0.77 -7.59
C TYR A 64 22.94 0.71 -7.04
N PHE A 65 22.77 0.66 -5.72
CA PHE A 65 21.47 0.39 -5.11
C PHE A 65 21.08 1.42 -4.06
N THR A 66 19.79 1.68 -4.01
CA THR A 66 19.16 2.54 -3.00
C THR A 66 17.96 1.81 -2.42
N ASP A 67 17.80 1.84 -1.11
CA ASP A 67 16.61 1.35 -0.44
C ASP A 67 15.64 2.49 -0.17
N PHE A 68 14.38 2.25 -0.47
CA PHE A 68 13.29 3.13 -0.07
C PHE A 68 12.45 2.46 0.99
N LYS A 69 12.17 3.20 2.06
CA LYS A 69 11.19 2.76 3.05
C LYS A 69 9.82 3.25 2.60
N ILE A 70 8.91 2.32 2.41
CA ILE A 70 7.59 2.60 1.85
C ILE A 70 6.51 2.22 2.86
N SER A 71 5.56 3.13 3.06
CA SER A 71 4.36 2.89 3.85
C SER A 71 3.16 2.88 2.93
N LEU A 72 2.28 1.91 3.11
CA LEU A 72 1.09 1.73 2.30
C LEU A 72 -0.10 1.50 3.22
N GLY A 73 -1.22 2.14 2.91
CA GLY A 73 -2.45 1.95 3.63
C GLY A 73 -3.64 1.88 2.70
N ILE A 74 -4.64 1.11 3.12
CA ILE A 74 -5.94 1.06 2.45
C ILE A 74 -6.95 1.50 3.48
N SER A 75 -7.59 2.66 3.24
CA SER A 75 -8.61 3.19 4.13
C SER A 75 -9.99 2.95 3.56
N PHE A 76 -10.93 2.59 4.42
CA PHE A 76 -12.32 2.40 4.04
C PHE A 76 -13.25 2.81 5.19
N THR A 77 -14.52 3.00 4.86
CA THR A 77 -15.51 3.42 5.86
C THR A 77 -15.79 2.31 6.85
N SER A 78 -15.73 2.65 8.14
CA SER A 78 -16.08 1.72 9.21
C SER A 78 -17.56 1.85 9.51
N THR A 79 -18.33 0.78 9.25
CA THR A 79 -19.77 0.74 9.52
C THR A 79 -20.10 0.13 10.88
N SER A 80 -19.39 -0.94 11.25
CA SER A 80 -19.46 -1.55 12.57
C SER A 80 -18.12 -2.20 12.87
N PRO A 81 -17.75 -2.38 14.16
CA PRO A 81 -16.46 -3.02 14.48
C PRO A 81 -16.27 -4.39 13.86
N SER A 82 -17.28 -5.26 13.90
CA SER A 82 -17.16 -6.61 13.37
C SER A 82 -17.03 -6.62 11.84
N ASP A 83 -17.80 -5.81 11.13
CA ASP A 83 -17.72 -5.72 9.67
C ASP A 83 -16.39 -5.11 9.23
N SER A 84 -15.91 -4.12 9.95
CA SER A 84 -14.63 -3.47 9.65
C SER A 84 -13.46 -4.42 9.86
N GLU A 85 -13.46 -5.22 10.92
CA GLU A 85 -12.43 -6.23 11.15
C GLU A 85 -12.43 -7.28 10.07
N LYS A 86 -13.61 -7.75 9.65
CA LYS A 86 -13.73 -8.74 8.58
C LYS A 86 -13.19 -8.20 7.26
N THR A 87 -13.59 -6.99 6.89
CA THR A 87 -13.12 -6.34 5.66
C THR A 87 -11.62 -6.07 5.76
N GLY A 88 -11.13 -5.64 6.93
CA GLY A 88 -9.72 -5.44 7.19
C GLY A 88 -8.91 -6.71 7.01
N ASP A 89 -9.38 -7.83 7.56
CA ASP A 89 -8.72 -9.13 7.41
C ASP A 89 -8.64 -9.54 5.94
N GLU A 90 -9.69 -9.29 5.16
CA GLU A 90 -9.69 -9.59 3.73
C GLU A 90 -8.66 -8.74 2.99
N TRP A 91 -8.53 -7.45 3.32
CA TRP A 91 -7.50 -6.60 2.72
C TRP A 91 -6.10 -7.00 3.15
N GLU A 92 -5.91 -7.42 4.41
CA GLU A 92 -4.61 -7.94 4.86
C GLU A 92 -4.21 -9.18 4.08
N ASP A 93 -5.14 -10.10 3.86
CA ASP A 93 -4.90 -11.31 3.07
C ASP A 93 -4.53 -10.98 1.62
N ILE A 94 -5.22 -10.01 1.03
CA ILE A 94 -4.92 -9.54 -0.33
C ILE A 94 -3.52 -8.95 -0.43
N LEU A 95 -3.12 -8.12 0.53
CA LEU A 95 -1.77 -7.54 0.56
C LEU A 95 -0.71 -8.62 0.74
N GLU A 96 -0.94 -9.56 1.64
CA GLU A 96 -0.01 -10.67 1.85
C GLU A 96 0.18 -11.48 0.57
N GLU A 97 -0.92 -11.79 -0.12
CA GLU A 97 -0.86 -12.51 -1.39
C GLU A 97 -0.10 -11.73 -2.45
N LEU A 98 -0.34 -10.42 -2.55
CA LEU A 98 0.38 -9.57 -3.51
C LEU A 98 1.88 -9.63 -3.30
N PHE A 99 2.34 -9.43 -2.07
CA PHE A 99 3.77 -9.41 -1.75
C PHE A 99 4.41 -10.80 -1.89
N ARG A 100 3.64 -11.85 -1.67
CA ARG A 100 4.12 -13.22 -1.83
C ARG A 100 4.30 -13.61 -3.29
N THR A 101 3.45 -13.10 -4.17
CA THR A 101 3.47 -13.47 -5.59
C THR A 101 4.37 -12.60 -6.45
N ASP A 102 4.63 -11.36 -6.06
CA ASP A 102 5.45 -10.45 -6.86
C ASP A 102 6.30 -9.53 -5.99
N CYS A 103 7.54 -9.93 -5.76
CA CYS A 103 8.49 -9.15 -4.97
C CYS A 103 9.09 -7.97 -5.74
N THR A 104 8.78 -7.81 -7.02
CA THR A 104 9.27 -6.69 -7.84
C THR A 104 8.25 -5.60 -8.04
N LEU A 105 7.02 -5.79 -7.54
CA LEU A 105 5.90 -4.86 -7.73
C LEU A 105 5.75 -4.45 -9.20
N GLY A 106 5.63 -5.44 -10.06
CA GLY A 106 5.45 -5.23 -11.50
C GLY A 106 6.71 -4.73 -12.20
N GLY A 107 7.88 -4.99 -11.63
CA GLY A 107 9.15 -4.52 -12.19
C GLY A 107 9.49 -3.08 -11.83
N ASN A 108 8.73 -2.45 -10.92
CA ASN A 108 8.99 -1.08 -10.48
C ASN A 108 10.17 -0.98 -9.52
N VAL A 109 10.49 -2.08 -8.84
CA VAL A 109 11.63 -2.18 -7.94
C VAL A 109 12.38 -3.47 -8.23
N LEU A 110 13.61 -3.60 -7.77
CA LEU A 110 14.36 -4.84 -7.92
C LEU A 110 13.80 -5.93 -7.01
N GLU A 111 13.58 -5.59 -5.76
CA GLU A 111 13.06 -6.53 -4.77
C GLU A 111 12.54 -5.79 -3.56
N ILE A 112 11.46 -6.28 -2.97
CA ILE A 112 11.00 -5.81 -1.66
C ILE A 112 11.67 -6.65 -0.57
N GLY A 113 11.90 -6.03 0.59
CA GLY A 113 12.48 -6.73 1.74
C GLY A 113 11.53 -7.78 2.28
N HIS A 114 12.09 -8.72 3.06
CA HIS A 114 11.32 -9.82 3.64
C HIS A 114 10.57 -9.41 4.92
N ASP A 115 10.98 -8.32 5.55
CA ASP A 115 10.35 -7.83 6.78
C ASP A 115 9.19 -6.91 6.43
N ILE A 116 8.01 -7.49 6.28
CA ILE A 116 6.79 -6.75 5.97
C ILE A 116 5.82 -6.93 7.12
N SER A 117 5.42 -5.83 7.74
CA SER A 117 4.39 -5.84 8.77
C SER A 117 3.07 -5.34 8.18
N ILE A 118 1.99 -6.04 8.49
CA ILE A 118 0.64 -5.69 8.04
C ILE A 118 -0.26 -5.66 9.26
N GLU A 119 -0.96 -4.55 9.47
CA GLU A 119 -1.88 -4.43 10.61
C GLU A 119 -3.09 -3.58 10.27
N GLY A 120 -4.17 -3.77 11.02
CA GLY A 120 -5.38 -2.99 10.89
C GLY A 120 -5.50 -2.00 12.04
N ILE A 121 -5.93 -0.78 11.74
CA ILE A 121 -6.09 0.30 12.72
C ILE A 121 -7.48 0.91 12.56
N ALA A 122 -8.24 0.93 13.67
CA ALA A 122 -9.52 1.60 13.69
C ALA A 122 -9.32 3.08 14.02
N LEU A 123 -9.84 3.94 13.15
CA LEU A 123 -9.86 5.39 13.36
C LEU A 123 -11.31 5.86 13.37
N SER A 124 -11.53 7.11 13.79
CA SER A 124 -12.89 7.66 13.86
C SER A 124 -13.58 7.65 12.50
N GLY A 125 -14.61 6.80 12.36
CA GLY A 125 -15.38 6.66 11.12
C GLY A 125 -14.67 5.92 9.99
N MET A 126 -13.44 5.48 10.20
CA MET A 126 -12.64 4.79 9.18
C MET A 126 -11.86 3.63 9.77
N TYR A 127 -11.47 2.72 8.91
CA TYR A 127 -10.54 1.65 9.23
C TYR A 127 -9.42 1.68 8.20
N VAL A 128 -8.18 1.48 8.64
CA VAL A 128 -7.01 1.47 7.77
C VAL A 128 -6.26 0.18 7.92
N VAL A 129 -6.02 -0.50 6.81
CA VAL A 129 -5.08 -1.61 6.76
C VAL A 129 -3.74 -1.03 6.30
N TYR A 130 -2.73 -1.17 7.13
CA TYR A 130 -1.45 -0.48 7.00
C TYR A 130 -0.32 -1.48 6.89
N CYS A 131 0.64 -1.22 6.01
CA CYS A 131 1.87 -2.00 5.96
C CYS A 131 3.08 -1.13 5.67
N GLU A 132 4.23 -1.61 6.13
CA GLU A 132 5.53 -1.01 5.84
C GLU A 132 6.44 -2.06 5.24
N PHE A 133 7.23 -1.64 4.27
CA PHE A 133 8.24 -2.51 3.65
C PHE A 133 9.38 -1.67 3.07
N THR A 134 10.48 -2.33 2.79
CA THR A 134 11.64 -1.72 2.14
C THR A 134 11.71 -2.22 0.70
N ALA A 135 11.99 -1.33 -0.22
CA ALA A 135 12.15 -1.67 -1.63
C ALA A 135 13.54 -1.25 -2.12
N GLU A 136 14.24 -2.19 -2.75
CA GLU A 136 15.54 -1.93 -3.36
C GLU A 136 15.35 -1.47 -4.79
N VAL A 137 15.99 -0.37 -5.15
CA VAL A 137 15.93 0.22 -6.49
C VAL A 137 17.34 0.42 -7.02
N GLU A 138 17.53 0.11 -8.29
CA GLU A 138 18.80 0.35 -8.98
C GLU A 138 18.98 1.85 -9.24
N ARG A 139 20.18 2.32 -8.97
CA ARG A 139 20.55 3.71 -9.20
C ARG A 139 20.91 3.98 -10.66
#